data_1a4675045e59738d0637326ccde4fdab
#
_entry.id   1a4675045e59738d0637326ccde4fdab
#
_cell.length_a   1.000
_cell.length_b   1.000
_cell.length_c   1.000
_cell.angle_alpha   90.00
_cell.angle_beta   90.00
_cell.angle_gamma   90.00
#
_symmetry.space_group_name_H-M   'P 1'
#
loop_
_entity.id
_entity.type
_entity.pdbx_description
1 polymer ?
#
loop_
_entity_poly.entity_id
_entity_poly.type
_entity_poly.pdbx_seq_one_letter_code
_entity_poly.pdbx_strand_id
1 'polypeptide(L)'
;MNKSEHRHQLIRALVTKKKIHTQAELQALLADNDIQVTQATLSRDIKSMNLSKVREEDNSYYVVNTGSTSKWEKRLETYMEDALVLMRPIQNQVLLKTLPGLAQSFGSIIDSLNFPDAIATLCGDDVCLVICEDTNAAHSCFEELKKYTPPFFFGE
;
A
#
# COMPACT_ATOMS: atom_id res chain seq x y z
N MET A 1 -15.53 -7.56 11.40
CA MET A 1 -15.07 -7.62 10.00
C MET A 1 -16.23 -8.05 9.11
N ASN A 2 -16.47 -7.32 8.04
CA ASN A 2 -17.51 -7.62 7.07
C ASN A 2 -17.12 -8.87 6.26
N LYS A 3 -18.12 -9.70 5.87
CA LYS A 3 -17.88 -10.90 5.04
C LYS A 3 -17.12 -10.58 3.74
N SER A 4 -17.37 -9.41 3.18
CA SER A 4 -16.67 -8.92 1.97
C SER A 4 -15.20 -8.63 2.25
N GLU A 5 -14.89 -7.99 3.36
CA GLU A 5 -13.51 -7.65 3.75
C GLU A 5 -12.67 -8.91 4.00
N HIS A 6 -13.24 -9.88 4.72
CA HIS A 6 -12.59 -11.15 4.96
C HIS A 6 -12.29 -11.89 3.65
N ARG A 7 -13.24 -11.91 2.74
CA ARG A 7 -13.06 -12.51 1.41
C ARG A 7 -11.95 -11.80 0.62
N HIS A 8 -11.94 -10.45 0.61
CA HIS A 8 -10.93 -9.66 -0.09
C HIS A 8 -9.51 -9.90 0.48
N GLN A 9 -9.39 -9.99 1.80
CA GLN A 9 -8.10 -10.33 2.45
C GLN A 9 -7.60 -11.69 2.02
N LEU A 10 -8.48 -12.70 1.98
CA LEU A 10 -8.12 -14.05 1.55
C LEU A 10 -7.75 -14.08 0.06
N ILE A 11 -8.49 -13.42 -0.80
CA ILE A 11 -8.17 -13.30 -2.23
C ILE A 11 -6.77 -12.69 -2.41
N ARG A 12 -6.48 -11.60 -1.71
CA ARG A 12 -5.17 -10.94 -1.77
C ARG A 12 -4.04 -11.88 -1.33
N ALA A 13 -4.24 -12.60 -0.24
CA ALA A 13 -3.27 -13.56 0.27
C ALA A 13 -3.02 -14.71 -0.72
N LEU A 14 -4.07 -15.26 -1.30
CA LEU A 14 -3.99 -16.36 -2.27
C LEU A 14 -3.27 -15.93 -3.55
N VAL A 15 -3.63 -14.78 -4.10
CA VAL A 15 -3.03 -14.21 -5.33
C VAL A 15 -1.56 -13.86 -5.14
N THR A 16 -1.17 -13.44 -3.93
CA THR A 16 0.23 -13.13 -3.60
C THR A 16 1.07 -14.40 -3.42
N LYS A 17 0.49 -15.45 -2.85
CA LYS A 17 1.23 -16.70 -2.54
C LYS A 17 1.28 -17.71 -3.68
N LYS A 18 0.30 -17.70 -4.57
CA LYS A 18 0.14 -18.69 -5.65
C LYS A 18 -0.10 -18.01 -6.98
N LYS A 19 0.42 -18.59 -8.05
CA LYS A 19 0.07 -18.21 -9.42
C LYS A 19 -1.31 -18.79 -9.75
N ILE A 20 -2.34 -17.97 -9.74
CA ILE A 20 -3.72 -18.36 -10.04
C ILE A 20 -4.07 -17.89 -11.43
N HIS A 21 -4.43 -18.80 -12.31
CA HIS A 21 -4.57 -18.54 -13.74
C HIS A 21 -6.02 -18.21 -14.17
N THR A 22 -7.01 -18.73 -13.46
CA THR A 22 -8.42 -18.58 -13.83
C THR A 22 -9.30 -18.20 -12.66
N GLN A 23 -10.46 -17.60 -12.95
CA GLN A 23 -11.48 -17.30 -11.93
C GLN A 23 -12.01 -18.57 -11.28
N ALA A 24 -12.17 -19.65 -12.05
CA ALA A 24 -12.61 -20.94 -11.53
C ALA A 24 -11.63 -21.51 -10.50
N GLU A 25 -10.33 -21.39 -10.76
CA GLU A 25 -9.27 -21.78 -9.81
C GLU A 25 -9.33 -20.97 -8.53
N LEU A 26 -9.48 -19.65 -8.64
CA LEU A 26 -9.64 -18.77 -7.47
C LEU A 26 -10.92 -19.10 -6.67
N GLN A 27 -12.03 -19.35 -7.37
CA GLN A 27 -13.29 -19.76 -6.74
C GLN A 27 -13.15 -21.07 -5.97
N ALA A 28 -12.46 -22.06 -6.54
CA ALA A 28 -12.20 -23.34 -5.89
C ALA A 28 -11.33 -23.17 -4.62
N LEU A 29 -10.30 -22.33 -4.67
CA LEU A 29 -9.44 -22.02 -3.52
C LEU A 29 -10.20 -21.29 -2.40
N LEU A 30 -11.13 -20.42 -2.76
CA LEU A 30 -12.02 -19.78 -1.78
C LEU A 30 -12.95 -20.80 -1.11
N ALA A 31 -13.52 -21.73 -1.89
CA ALA A 31 -14.35 -22.81 -1.37
C ALA A 31 -13.58 -23.71 -0.41
N ASP A 32 -12.31 -24.03 -0.70
CA ASP A 32 -11.43 -24.79 0.19
C ASP A 32 -11.17 -24.09 1.53
N ASN A 33 -11.40 -22.78 1.59
CA ASN A 33 -11.30 -21.96 2.81
C ASN A 33 -12.68 -21.55 3.35
N ASP A 34 -13.70 -22.35 3.09
CA ASP A 34 -15.08 -22.17 3.55
C ASP A 34 -15.76 -20.88 3.06
N ILE A 35 -15.27 -20.28 1.97
CA ILE A 35 -15.90 -19.11 1.36
C ILE A 35 -16.55 -19.49 0.03
N GLN A 36 -17.87 -19.56 0.04
CA GLN A 36 -18.66 -19.79 -1.17
C GLN A 36 -19.02 -18.46 -1.83
N VAL A 37 -18.66 -18.31 -3.10
CA VAL A 37 -18.97 -17.12 -3.89
C VAL A 37 -19.47 -17.52 -5.28
N THR A 38 -20.36 -16.70 -5.84
CA THR A 38 -20.77 -16.83 -7.24
C THR A 38 -19.70 -16.21 -8.17
N GLN A 39 -19.69 -16.65 -9.43
CA GLN A 39 -18.80 -16.05 -10.44
C GLN A 39 -19.05 -14.55 -10.59
N ALA A 40 -20.31 -14.09 -10.53
CA ALA A 40 -20.63 -12.67 -10.62
C ALA A 40 -20.04 -11.86 -9.48
N THR A 41 -20.11 -12.37 -8.24
CA THR A 41 -19.51 -11.72 -7.08
C THR A 41 -17.99 -11.70 -7.18
N LEU A 42 -17.39 -12.81 -7.56
CA LEU A 42 -15.92 -12.90 -7.73
C LEU A 42 -15.43 -11.96 -8.84
N SER A 43 -16.15 -11.86 -9.95
CA SER A 43 -15.83 -10.92 -11.03
C SER A 43 -15.85 -9.46 -10.56
N ARG A 44 -16.81 -9.11 -9.72
CA ARG A 44 -16.88 -7.76 -9.10
C ARG A 44 -15.73 -7.54 -8.12
N ASP A 45 -15.40 -8.54 -7.32
CA ASP A 45 -14.26 -8.46 -6.39
C ASP A 45 -12.95 -8.25 -7.13
N ILE A 46 -12.71 -8.97 -8.21
CA ILE A 46 -11.52 -8.81 -9.05
C ILE A 46 -11.39 -7.37 -9.56
N LYS A 47 -12.49 -6.78 -10.02
CA LYS A 47 -12.51 -5.38 -10.47
C LYS A 47 -12.30 -4.40 -9.32
N SER A 48 -13.01 -4.57 -8.21
CA SER A 48 -12.95 -3.65 -7.07
C SER A 48 -11.59 -3.68 -6.36
N MET A 49 -10.91 -4.83 -6.37
CA MET A 49 -9.58 -5.00 -5.80
C MET A 49 -8.46 -4.65 -6.78
N ASN A 50 -8.81 -4.24 -8.01
CA ASN A 50 -7.86 -3.90 -9.06
C ASN A 50 -6.86 -5.03 -9.36
N LEU A 51 -7.36 -6.26 -9.43
CA LEU A 51 -6.57 -7.41 -9.85
C LEU A 51 -6.45 -7.42 -11.37
N SER A 52 -5.26 -7.68 -11.87
CA SER A 52 -5.00 -7.84 -13.30
C SER A 52 -4.22 -9.12 -13.57
N LYS A 53 -4.21 -9.55 -14.83
CA LYS A 53 -3.40 -10.68 -15.26
C LYS A 53 -2.08 -10.21 -15.85
N VAL A 54 -0.98 -10.77 -15.36
CA VAL A 54 0.36 -10.61 -15.93
C VAL A 54 0.68 -11.82 -16.77
N ARG A 55 1.25 -11.61 -17.95
CA ARG A 55 1.75 -12.66 -18.82
C ARG A 55 3.17 -13.06 -18.46
N GLU A 56 3.39 -14.36 -18.35
CA GLU A 56 4.71 -14.95 -18.17
C GLU A 56 4.81 -16.13 -19.16
N GLU A 57 5.64 -15.98 -20.19
CA GLU A 57 5.74 -16.94 -21.29
C GLU A 57 4.37 -17.25 -21.93
N ASP A 58 3.90 -18.50 -21.87
CA ASP A 58 2.62 -18.93 -22.44
C ASP A 58 1.45 -18.89 -21.46
N ASN A 59 1.69 -18.46 -20.19
CA ASN A 59 0.68 -18.42 -19.15
C ASN A 59 0.42 -17.00 -18.64
N SER A 60 -0.78 -16.80 -18.10
CA SER A 60 -1.14 -15.57 -17.41
C SER A 60 -1.71 -15.89 -16.03
N TYR A 61 -1.39 -15.08 -15.03
CA TYR A 61 -1.87 -15.25 -13.66
C TYR A 61 -2.28 -13.93 -13.03
N TYR A 62 -3.16 -14.00 -12.03
CA TYR A 62 -3.63 -12.82 -11.33
C TYR A 62 -2.56 -12.25 -10.40
N VAL A 63 -2.45 -10.93 -10.41
CA VAL A 63 -1.63 -10.15 -9.49
C VAL A 63 -2.46 -8.99 -8.95
N VAL A 64 -2.12 -8.52 -7.76
CA VAL A 64 -2.61 -7.22 -7.28
C VAL A 64 -1.96 -6.16 -8.17
N ASN A 65 -2.78 -5.41 -8.89
CA ASN A 65 -2.27 -4.42 -9.83
C ASN A 65 -1.60 -3.26 -9.08
N THR A 66 -0.32 -3.09 -9.29
CA THR A 66 0.49 -1.99 -8.74
C THR A 66 0.32 -0.67 -9.52
N GLY A 67 -0.54 -0.65 -10.54
CA GLY A 67 -0.81 0.57 -11.30
C GLY A 67 -1.37 1.71 -10.45
N SER A 68 -2.17 1.40 -9.44
CA SER A 68 -2.61 2.37 -8.43
C SER A 68 -1.46 2.79 -7.52
N THR A 69 -0.57 1.86 -7.17
CA THR A 69 0.64 2.11 -6.38
C THR A 69 1.57 3.08 -7.10
N SER A 70 1.83 2.87 -8.39
CA SER A 70 2.66 3.77 -9.21
C SER A 70 2.14 5.21 -9.22
N LYS A 71 0.81 5.41 -9.25
CA LYS A 71 0.20 6.74 -9.14
C LYS A 71 0.47 7.39 -7.79
N TRP A 72 0.34 6.63 -6.70
CA TRP A 72 0.59 7.13 -5.36
C TRP A 72 2.07 7.38 -5.09
N GLU A 73 2.95 6.55 -5.64
CA GLU A 73 4.40 6.75 -5.58
C GLU A 73 4.82 8.06 -6.24
N LYS A 74 4.37 8.31 -7.47
CA LYS A 74 4.63 9.58 -8.18
C LYS A 74 4.08 10.78 -7.42
N ARG A 75 2.91 10.63 -6.82
CA ARG A 75 2.30 11.68 -6.02
C ARG A 75 3.13 11.97 -4.77
N LEU A 76 3.63 10.92 -4.10
CA LEU A 76 4.52 11.07 -2.95
C LEU A 76 5.82 11.78 -3.34
N GLU A 77 6.46 11.38 -4.44
CA GLU A 77 7.68 12.04 -4.95
C GLU A 77 7.43 13.53 -5.18
N THR A 78 6.35 13.91 -5.82
CA THR A 78 5.98 15.30 -6.06
C THR A 78 5.80 16.07 -4.76
N TYR A 79 5.06 15.51 -3.80
CA TYR A 79 4.86 16.15 -2.50
C TYR A 79 6.14 16.26 -1.68
N MET A 80 7.01 15.24 -1.73
CA MET A 80 8.31 15.26 -1.07
C MET A 80 9.20 16.38 -1.64
N GLU A 81 9.19 16.58 -2.94
CA GLU A 81 9.95 17.63 -3.60
C GLU A 81 9.39 19.03 -3.28
N ASP A 82 8.07 19.19 -3.37
CA ASP A 82 7.44 20.52 -3.33
C ASP A 82 7.09 21.00 -1.92
N ALA A 83 6.83 20.11 -0.98
CA ALA A 83 6.18 20.46 0.28
C ALA A 83 6.82 19.91 1.55
N LEU A 84 7.80 19.01 1.46
CA LEU A 84 8.48 18.50 2.64
C LEU A 84 9.47 19.53 3.19
N VAL A 85 9.39 19.81 4.49
CA VAL A 85 10.29 20.73 5.20
C VAL A 85 11.33 19.96 6.00
N LEU A 86 10.92 18.90 6.68
CA LEU A 86 11.77 18.08 7.53
C LEU A 86 11.22 16.66 7.57
N MET A 87 12.10 15.68 7.57
CA MET A 87 11.74 14.29 7.84
C MET A 87 12.83 13.63 8.68
N ARG A 88 12.46 12.98 9.77
CA ARG A 88 13.37 12.22 10.62
C ARG A 88 12.64 11.20 11.49
N PRO A 89 13.31 10.08 11.84
CA PRO A 89 12.75 9.16 12.82
C PRO A 89 12.86 9.73 14.24
N ILE A 90 11.84 9.47 15.05
CA ILE A 90 11.81 9.81 16.49
C ILE A 90 11.23 8.63 17.22
N GLN A 91 12.06 7.89 17.95
CA GLN A 91 11.64 6.68 18.66
C GLN A 91 10.90 5.71 17.69
N ASN A 92 9.65 5.39 17.95
CA ASN A 92 8.83 4.51 17.12
C ASN A 92 8.00 5.28 16.08
N GLN A 93 8.40 6.48 15.70
CA GLN A 93 7.67 7.33 14.76
C GLN A 93 8.60 7.91 13.70
N VAL A 94 8.03 8.26 12.55
CA VAL A 94 8.70 9.10 11.56
C VAL A 94 7.96 10.44 11.52
N LEU A 95 8.67 11.51 11.84
CA LEU A 95 8.15 12.86 11.76
C LEU A 95 8.35 13.43 10.36
N LEU A 96 7.26 13.87 9.74
CA LEU A 96 7.30 14.68 8.53
C LEU A 96 6.74 16.07 8.88
N LYS A 97 7.53 17.10 8.68
CA LYS A 97 7.06 18.47 8.70
C LYS A 97 6.91 18.95 7.26
N THR A 98 5.78 19.58 6.98
CA THR A 98 5.40 20.00 5.63
C THR A 98 5.12 21.50 5.57
N LEU A 99 4.89 22.00 4.38
CA LEU A 99 4.29 23.32 4.25
C LEU A 99 2.87 23.32 4.85
N PRO A 100 2.40 24.47 5.37
CA PRO A 100 1.07 24.56 6.00
C PRO A 100 -0.05 24.04 5.11
N GLY A 101 -0.99 23.30 5.69
CA GLY A 101 -2.17 22.76 5.03
C GLY A 101 -1.95 21.47 4.26
N LEU A 102 -0.74 20.92 4.20
CA LEU A 102 -0.40 19.78 3.34
C LEU A 102 -0.14 18.46 4.08
N ALA A 103 -0.05 18.47 5.40
CA ALA A 103 0.29 17.27 6.17
C ALA A 103 -0.72 16.13 5.99
N GLN A 104 -2.01 16.44 5.97
CA GLN A 104 -3.06 15.42 5.77
C GLN A 104 -2.96 14.75 4.39
N SER A 105 -2.56 15.48 3.37
CA SER A 105 -2.31 14.92 2.03
C SER A 105 -1.16 13.92 2.04
N PHE A 106 -0.08 14.21 2.74
CA PHE A 106 1.02 13.25 2.96
C PHE A 106 0.52 11.99 3.66
N GLY A 107 -0.24 12.13 4.74
CA GLY A 107 -0.81 11.00 5.46
C GLY A 107 -1.68 10.11 4.58
N SER A 108 -2.56 10.70 3.79
CA SER A 108 -3.42 9.97 2.85
C SER A 108 -2.62 9.20 1.80
N ILE A 109 -1.55 9.77 1.27
CA ILE A 109 -0.67 9.13 0.30
C ILE A 109 0.09 7.97 0.95
N ILE A 110 0.66 8.19 2.13
CA ILE A 110 1.41 7.17 2.89
C ILE A 110 0.50 5.99 3.25
N ASP A 111 -0.72 6.26 3.72
CA ASP A 111 -1.71 5.23 4.00
C ASP A 111 -2.08 4.42 2.76
N SER A 112 -2.21 5.08 1.61
CA SER A 112 -2.54 4.43 0.32
C SER A 112 -1.41 3.55 -0.22
N LEU A 113 -0.16 3.88 0.07
CA LEU A 113 1.01 3.08 -0.31
C LEU A 113 1.23 1.87 0.59
N ASN A 114 0.65 1.89 1.78
CA ASN A 114 0.64 0.75 2.68
C ASN A 114 2.03 0.22 3.03
N PHE A 115 2.90 1.10 3.53
CA PHE A 115 4.26 0.74 3.96
C PHE A 115 4.23 -0.36 5.03
N PRO A 116 5.04 -1.42 4.90
CA PRO A 116 4.98 -2.57 5.80
C PRO A 116 5.21 -2.25 7.27
N ASP A 117 6.08 -1.28 7.55
CA ASP A 117 6.46 -0.90 8.92
C ASP A 117 5.57 0.22 9.51
N ALA A 118 4.70 0.81 8.70
CA ALA A 118 3.77 1.84 9.14
C ALA A 118 2.46 1.23 9.64
N ILE A 119 2.11 1.50 10.90
CA ILE A 119 0.83 1.06 11.48
C ILE A 119 -0.28 2.03 11.10
N ALA A 120 -0.03 3.32 11.25
CA ALA A 120 -1.00 4.38 11.00
C ALA A 120 -0.29 5.72 10.83
N THR A 121 -1.01 6.71 10.30
CA THR A 121 -0.56 8.09 10.28
C THR A 121 -1.49 8.97 11.11
N LEU A 122 -0.91 9.99 11.72
CA LEU A 122 -1.66 11.04 12.44
C LEU A 122 -1.14 12.38 11.96
N CYS A 123 -2.01 13.17 11.34
CA CYS A 123 -1.61 14.42 10.70
C CYS A 123 -2.39 15.61 11.26
N GLY A 124 -1.66 16.67 11.53
CA GLY A 124 -2.21 18.00 11.79
C GLY A 124 -2.19 18.85 10.51
N ASP A 125 -1.97 20.15 10.66
CA ASP A 125 -1.90 21.09 9.55
C ASP A 125 -0.58 20.98 8.76
N ASP A 126 0.55 20.98 9.46
CA ASP A 126 1.91 20.96 8.89
C ASP A 126 2.81 19.85 9.45
N VAL A 127 2.25 18.94 10.21
CA VAL A 127 2.97 17.79 10.79
C VAL A 127 2.22 16.51 10.51
N CYS A 128 2.93 15.52 9.98
CA CYS A 128 2.45 14.15 9.83
C CYS A 128 3.35 13.20 10.62
N LEU A 129 2.76 12.41 11.49
CA LEU A 129 3.45 11.34 12.22
C LEU A 129 3.11 10.00 11.61
N VAL A 130 4.11 9.24 11.22
CA VAL A 130 3.96 7.84 10.85
C VAL A 130 4.29 7.00 12.07
N ILE A 131 3.31 6.26 12.57
CA ILE A 131 3.43 5.46 13.78
C ILE A 131 3.86 4.05 13.38
N CYS A 132 4.93 3.56 14.00
CA CYS A 132 5.50 2.23 13.77
C CYS A 132 5.50 1.41 15.06
N GLU A 133 5.74 0.10 14.96
CA GLU A 133 5.72 -0.82 16.11
C GLU A 133 6.82 -0.46 17.13
N ASP A 134 8.03 -0.23 16.65
CA ASP A 134 9.21 0.04 17.48
C ASP A 134 10.20 0.96 16.74
N THR A 135 11.31 1.25 17.40
CA THR A 135 12.39 2.09 16.85
C THR A 135 12.98 1.54 15.56
N ASN A 136 13.17 0.22 15.47
CA ASN A 136 13.72 -0.40 14.26
C ASN A 136 12.76 -0.29 13.08
N ALA A 137 11.47 -0.51 13.31
CA ALA A 137 10.43 -0.32 12.31
C ALA A 137 10.36 1.13 11.83
N ALA A 138 10.51 2.10 12.74
CA ALA A 138 10.54 3.52 12.39
C ALA A 138 11.75 3.87 11.53
N HIS A 139 12.94 3.34 11.82
CA HIS A 139 14.12 3.54 10.98
C HIS A 139 13.95 2.88 9.61
N SER A 140 13.40 1.67 9.54
CA SER A 140 13.11 1.00 8.28
C SER A 140 12.10 1.80 7.44
N CYS A 141 11.03 2.27 8.04
CA CYS A 141 10.04 3.12 7.38
C CYS A 141 10.64 4.43 6.87
N PHE A 142 11.49 5.07 7.67
CA PHE A 142 12.22 6.28 7.27
C PHE A 142 13.11 6.03 6.04
N GLU A 143 13.86 4.93 5.99
CA GLU A 143 14.70 4.59 4.84
C GLU A 143 13.86 4.32 3.59
N GLU A 144 12.69 3.71 3.73
CA GLU A 144 11.75 3.54 2.60
C GLU A 144 11.21 4.89 2.10
N LEU A 145 10.82 5.79 3.00
CA LEU A 145 10.35 7.13 2.65
C LEU A 145 11.43 7.99 2.00
N LYS A 146 12.69 7.82 2.40
CA LYS A 146 13.84 8.50 1.77
C LYS A 146 13.95 8.25 0.28
N LYS A 147 13.55 7.08 -0.19
CA LYS A 147 13.60 6.73 -1.63
C LYS A 147 12.74 7.66 -2.50
N TYR A 148 11.71 8.25 -1.93
CA TYR A 148 10.82 9.21 -2.60
C TYR A 148 11.24 10.67 -2.40
N THR A 149 12.30 10.92 -1.64
CA THR A 149 12.78 12.26 -1.29
C THR A 149 13.94 12.63 -2.20
N PRO A 150 14.03 13.87 -2.70
CA PRO A 150 15.17 14.29 -3.52
C PRO A 150 16.49 14.10 -2.79
N PRO A 151 17.57 13.64 -3.49
CA PRO A 151 18.87 13.37 -2.86
C PRO A 151 19.47 14.56 -2.10
N PHE A 152 19.27 15.77 -2.64
CA PHE A 152 19.81 16.99 -2.02
C PHE A 152 19.18 17.34 -0.66
N PHE A 153 18.04 16.76 -0.34
CA PHE A 153 17.27 17.09 0.88
C PHE A 153 18.04 16.70 2.15
N PHE A 154 18.82 15.63 2.11
CA PHE A 154 19.62 15.14 3.24
C PHE A 154 21.11 15.52 3.15
N GLY A 155 21.48 16.40 2.23
CA GLY A 155 22.85 16.87 2.07
C GLY A 155 23.82 15.89 1.39
N GLU A 156 23.28 14.96 0.65
CA GLU A 156 24.06 14.03 -0.19
C GLU A 156 24.21 14.56 -1.62
#